data_623829a2a2fe7dc8d1b6c08681bcc52e
#
_entry.id   623829a2a2fe7dc8d1b6c08681bcc52e
#
_cell.length_a   1.000
_cell.length_b   1.000
_cell.length_c   1.000
_cell.angle_alpha   90.00
_cell.angle_beta   90.00
_cell.angle_gamma   90.00
#
_symmetry.space_group_name_H-M   'P 1'
#
loop_
_entity.id
_entity.type
_entity.pdbx_description
1 polymer ?
#
loop_
_entity_poly.entity_id
_entity_poly.type
_entity_poly.pdbx_seq_one_letter_code
_entity_poly.pdbx_strand_id
1 'polypeptide(L)'
;TGGRLVHMAAADKINRLAQELVGRWGYSRIGPVAAPGAGESLRTLRSKYPQLFFLLDSYDYNNVSAKKCAAAFDKYGHGAAVLAGTKISQAWLAAQTDGYDYAEQAALAVERIQRNLTGSVTIL
;
A
#
# COMPACT_ATOMS: atom_id res chain seq x y z
N THR A 1 -5.52 -17.67 -20.18
CA THR A 1 -4.57 -16.61 -20.56
C THR A 1 -3.14 -17.14 -20.75
N GLY A 2 -2.99 -18.31 -21.41
CA GLY A 2 -1.67 -18.82 -21.82
C GLY A 2 -0.70 -19.13 -20.67
N GLY A 3 -1.20 -19.62 -19.52
CA GLY A 3 -0.37 -19.94 -18.36
C GLY A 3 0.08 -18.74 -17.51
N ARG A 4 -0.33 -17.52 -17.83
CA ARG A 4 -0.03 -16.33 -17.03
C ARG A 4 -1.01 -16.19 -15.88
N LEU A 5 -0.52 -15.77 -14.70
CA LEU A 5 -1.36 -15.43 -13.57
C LEU A 5 -2.27 -14.24 -13.91
N VAL A 6 -3.53 -14.31 -13.51
CA VAL A 6 -4.55 -13.30 -13.84
C VAL A 6 -4.13 -11.89 -13.37
N HIS A 7 -3.60 -11.78 -12.16
CA HIS A 7 -3.17 -10.49 -11.63
C HIS A 7 -1.99 -9.88 -12.42
N MET A 8 -1.08 -10.70 -12.96
CA MET A 8 0.00 -10.22 -13.82
C MET A 8 -0.52 -9.73 -15.17
N ALA A 9 -1.51 -10.43 -15.75
CA ALA A 9 -2.14 -10.00 -16.99
C ALA A 9 -2.94 -8.69 -16.81
N ALA A 10 -3.62 -8.54 -15.68
CA ALA A 10 -4.31 -7.30 -15.32
C ALA A 10 -3.32 -6.14 -15.15
N ALA A 11 -2.22 -6.37 -14.44
CA ALA A 11 -1.18 -5.37 -14.24
C ALA A 11 -0.53 -4.92 -15.56
N ASP A 12 -0.30 -5.83 -16.52
CA ASP A 12 0.18 -5.48 -17.86
C ASP A 12 -0.78 -4.53 -18.59
N LYS A 13 -2.07 -4.79 -18.51
CA LYS A 13 -3.09 -3.89 -19.11
C LYS A 13 -3.08 -2.51 -18.46
N ILE A 14 -3.08 -2.48 -17.14
CA ILE A 14 -3.02 -1.22 -16.40
C ILE A 14 -1.74 -0.45 -16.76
N ASN A 15 -0.61 -1.14 -16.81
CA ASN A 15 0.67 -0.50 -17.15
C ASN A 15 0.68 0.12 -18.55
N ARG A 16 0.07 -0.53 -19.54
CA ARG A 16 -0.05 0.05 -20.90
C ARG A 16 -0.82 1.36 -20.90
N LEU A 17 -1.95 1.40 -20.19
CA LEU A 17 -2.74 2.64 -20.05
C LEU A 17 -1.97 3.69 -19.24
N ALA A 18 -1.24 3.25 -18.25
CA ALA A 18 -0.52 4.11 -17.33
C ALA A 18 0.67 4.84 -17.96
N GLN A 19 1.29 4.28 -19.03
CA GLN A 19 2.47 4.86 -19.66
C GLN A 19 2.24 6.27 -20.20
N GLU A 20 1.05 6.56 -20.71
CA GLU A 20 0.69 7.87 -21.26
C GLU A 20 0.36 8.90 -20.15
N LEU A 21 0.25 8.46 -18.91
CA LEU A 21 -0.20 9.26 -17.77
C LEU A 21 0.84 9.40 -16.68
N VAL A 22 2.10 9.18 -17.01
CA VAL A 22 3.21 9.35 -16.06
C VAL A 22 3.38 10.83 -15.72
N GLY A 23 3.32 11.16 -14.43
CA GLY A 23 3.49 12.50 -13.94
C GLY A 23 4.96 12.90 -13.73
N ARG A 24 5.17 14.14 -13.31
CA ARG A 24 6.53 14.71 -13.09
C ARG A 24 7.39 13.96 -12.07
N TRP A 25 6.76 13.20 -11.18
CA TRP A 25 7.46 12.43 -10.14
C TRP A 25 7.83 11.02 -10.56
N GLY A 26 7.57 10.65 -11.83
CA GLY A 26 7.89 9.33 -12.37
C GLY A 26 6.85 8.25 -12.10
N TYR A 27 5.72 8.60 -11.51
CA TYR A 27 4.61 7.67 -11.29
C TYR A 27 3.40 8.05 -12.13
N SER A 28 2.68 7.01 -12.60
CA SER A 28 1.44 7.18 -13.36
C SER A 28 0.29 7.64 -12.45
N ARG A 29 -0.64 8.39 -13.04
CA ARG A 29 -1.92 8.75 -12.41
C ARG A 29 -2.91 7.60 -12.37
N ILE A 30 -2.63 6.51 -13.07
CA ILE A 30 -3.39 5.25 -13.01
C ILE A 30 -2.51 4.20 -12.37
N GLY A 31 -3.07 3.47 -11.41
CA GLY A 31 -2.40 2.36 -10.75
C GLY A 31 -3.37 1.31 -10.24
N PRO A 32 -2.90 0.12 -9.92
CA PRO A 32 -3.74 -0.94 -9.41
C PRO A 32 -4.03 -0.77 -7.92
N VAL A 33 -5.18 -1.26 -7.50
CA VAL A 33 -5.42 -1.64 -6.11
C VAL A 33 -4.87 -3.05 -5.91
N ALA A 34 -4.05 -3.26 -4.90
CA ALA A 34 -3.42 -4.52 -4.62
C ALA A 34 -3.56 -4.92 -3.15
N ALA A 35 -3.74 -6.20 -2.91
CA ALA A 35 -3.77 -6.75 -1.55
C ALA A 35 -2.35 -7.14 -1.10
N PRO A 36 -1.87 -6.65 0.03
CA PRO A 36 -0.50 -6.94 0.49
C PRO A 36 -0.30 -8.36 1.02
N GLY A 37 -1.36 -9.17 1.10
CA GLY A 37 -1.29 -10.55 1.58
C GLY A 37 -0.37 -11.46 0.75
N ALA A 38 -0.17 -11.16 -0.53
CA ALA A 38 0.67 -11.91 -1.47
C ALA A 38 2.03 -11.21 -1.67
N GLY A 39 2.77 -10.98 -0.60
CA GLY A 39 3.97 -10.13 -0.58
C GLY A 39 5.00 -10.40 -1.68
N GLU A 40 5.23 -11.66 -2.09
CA GLU A 40 6.15 -11.98 -3.18
C GLU A 40 5.62 -11.54 -4.55
N SER A 41 4.32 -11.73 -4.80
CA SER A 41 3.66 -11.24 -6.01
C SER A 41 3.71 -9.72 -6.10
N LEU A 42 3.52 -9.04 -4.96
CA LEU A 42 3.57 -7.57 -4.90
C LEU A 42 4.98 -7.04 -5.21
N ARG A 43 6.01 -7.71 -4.70
CA ARG A 43 7.42 -7.39 -5.01
C ARG A 43 7.73 -7.56 -6.49
N THR A 44 7.24 -8.64 -7.09
CA THR A 44 7.38 -8.90 -8.52
C THR A 44 6.69 -7.82 -9.35
N LEU A 45 5.49 -7.42 -8.97
CA LEU A 45 4.77 -6.32 -9.62
C LEU A 45 5.53 -5.01 -9.50
N ARG A 46 6.06 -4.67 -8.32
CA ARG A 46 6.86 -3.45 -8.11
C ARG A 46 8.09 -3.42 -9.01
N SER A 47 8.82 -4.52 -9.07
CA SER A 47 10.03 -4.62 -9.90
C SER A 47 9.73 -4.52 -11.39
N LYS A 48 8.65 -5.16 -11.83
CA LYS A 48 8.27 -5.20 -13.25
C LYS A 48 7.67 -3.88 -13.73
N TYR A 49 6.94 -3.19 -12.87
CA TYR A 49 6.21 -1.97 -13.21
C TYR A 49 6.60 -0.80 -12.30
N PRO A 50 7.81 -0.24 -12.46
CA PRO A 50 8.34 0.77 -11.54
C PRO A 50 7.56 2.09 -11.57
N GLN A 51 6.82 2.38 -12.64
CA GLN A 51 6.05 3.62 -12.80
C GLN A 51 4.62 3.52 -12.28
N LEU A 52 4.13 2.34 -11.89
CA LEU A 52 2.81 2.21 -11.31
C LEU A 52 2.80 2.71 -9.86
N PHE A 53 1.75 3.45 -9.53
CA PHE A 53 1.45 3.81 -8.15
C PHE A 53 0.42 2.82 -7.59
N PHE A 54 0.79 2.09 -6.54
CA PHE A 54 -0.07 1.07 -5.95
C PHE A 54 -0.92 1.66 -4.83
N LEU A 55 -2.20 1.30 -4.78
CA LEU A 55 -3.05 1.50 -3.62
C LEU A 55 -3.21 0.15 -2.91
N LEU A 56 -2.73 0.06 -1.68
CA LEU A 56 -2.80 -1.15 -0.88
C LEU A 56 -4.03 -1.10 0.02
N ASP A 57 -4.95 -2.02 -0.21
CA ASP A 57 -6.10 -2.22 0.66
C ASP A 57 -5.87 -3.33 1.69
N SER A 58 -6.89 -3.69 2.44
CA SER A 58 -6.87 -4.82 3.39
C SER A 58 -5.89 -4.72 4.55
N TYR A 59 -5.22 -3.58 4.76
CA TYR A 59 -4.39 -3.38 5.94
C TYR A 59 -5.21 -3.46 7.24
N ASP A 60 -6.49 -3.10 7.15
CA ASP A 60 -7.42 -3.11 8.28
C ASP A 60 -7.91 -4.50 8.70
N TYR A 61 -8.10 -5.39 7.73
CA TYR A 61 -8.95 -6.57 7.92
C TYR A 61 -8.20 -7.88 8.16
N ASN A 62 -6.97 -8.00 7.68
CA ASN A 62 -6.30 -9.30 7.58
C ASN A 62 -4.99 -9.39 8.37
N ASN A 63 -4.81 -8.60 9.42
CA ASN A 63 -3.56 -8.54 10.20
C ASN A 63 -2.31 -8.43 9.28
N VAL A 64 -2.46 -7.67 8.21
CA VAL A 64 -1.38 -7.46 7.26
C VAL A 64 -0.28 -6.65 7.92
N SER A 65 0.93 -7.18 7.91
CA SER A 65 2.06 -6.49 8.52
C SER A 65 2.60 -5.36 7.62
N ALA A 66 3.20 -4.36 8.23
CA ALA A 66 3.91 -3.30 7.52
C ALA A 66 4.98 -3.86 6.56
N LYS A 67 5.64 -4.96 6.94
CA LYS A 67 6.62 -5.64 6.09
C LYS A 67 6.04 -6.16 4.77
N LYS A 68 4.81 -6.68 4.79
CA LYS A 68 4.11 -7.10 3.57
C LYS A 68 3.76 -5.90 2.69
N CYS A 69 3.30 -4.81 3.27
CA CYS A 69 3.03 -3.56 2.55
C CYS A 69 4.30 -2.96 1.95
N ALA A 70 5.42 -3.07 2.64
CA ALA A 70 6.71 -2.53 2.21
C ALA A 70 7.15 -3.06 0.83
N ALA A 71 6.70 -4.24 0.42
CA ALA A 71 7.00 -4.82 -0.88
C ALA A 71 6.48 -4.00 -2.09
N ALA A 72 5.49 -3.12 -1.87
CA ALA A 72 4.93 -2.25 -2.91
C ALA A 72 5.71 -0.94 -3.11
N PHE A 73 6.52 -0.56 -2.13
CA PHE A 73 7.31 0.67 -2.20
C PHE A 73 8.63 0.43 -2.94
N ASP A 74 9.13 1.48 -3.56
CA ASP A 74 10.48 1.44 -4.11
C ASP A 74 11.55 1.63 -3.01
N LYS A 75 12.82 1.61 -3.40
CA LYS A 75 13.96 1.76 -2.47
C LYS A 75 14.00 3.12 -1.74
N TYR A 76 13.23 4.09 -2.22
CA TYR A 76 13.13 5.41 -1.59
C TYR A 76 11.89 5.56 -0.70
N GLY A 77 11.09 4.52 -0.59
CA GLY A 77 9.84 4.55 0.17
C GLY A 77 8.69 5.21 -0.57
N HIS A 78 8.73 5.25 -1.90
CA HIS A 78 7.71 5.87 -2.74
C HIS A 78 6.94 4.82 -3.57
N GLY A 79 5.93 5.28 -4.29
CA GLY A 79 5.22 4.48 -5.29
C GLY A 79 4.01 3.70 -4.79
N ALA A 80 3.61 3.88 -3.54
CA ALA A 80 2.41 3.26 -2.99
C ALA A 80 1.76 4.11 -1.89
N ALA A 81 0.48 3.86 -1.66
CA ALA A 81 -0.26 4.33 -0.50
C ALA A 81 -0.97 3.17 0.18
N VAL A 82 -1.11 3.22 1.49
CA VAL A 82 -1.75 2.19 2.31
C VAL A 82 -3.06 2.71 2.86
N LEU A 83 -4.15 1.98 2.62
CA LEU A 83 -5.44 2.24 3.24
C LEU A 83 -5.48 1.57 4.61
N ALA A 84 -5.67 2.36 5.65
CA ALA A 84 -5.70 1.89 7.03
C ALA A 84 -7.00 2.30 7.75
N GLY A 85 -8.06 2.54 7.01
CA GLY A 85 -9.39 3.03 7.36
C GLY A 85 -9.78 2.92 8.83
N THR A 86 -10.28 1.75 9.25
CA THR A 86 -10.77 1.55 10.63
C THR A 86 -9.66 1.57 11.69
N LYS A 87 -8.43 1.20 11.34
CA LYS A 87 -7.28 1.34 12.27
C LYS A 87 -7.00 2.79 12.63
N ILE A 88 -7.43 3.72 11.80
CA ILE A 88 -7.32 5.15 12.06
C ILE A 88 -8.62 5.67 12.69
N SER A 89 -9.75 5.51 12.00
CA SER A 89 -11.02 6.09 12.44
C SER A 89 -11.57 5.51 13.75
N GLN A 90 -11.23 4.27 14.06
CA GLN A 90 -11.65 3.56 15.28
C GLN A 90 -10.49 3.29 16.24
N ALA A 91 -9.39 4.04 16.12
CA ALA A 91 -8.23 3.88 17.01
C ALA A 91 -8.57 4.09 18.48
N TRP A 92 -9.54 4.95 18.79
CA TRP A 92 -10.05 5.18 20.13
C TRP A 92 -10.68 3.93 20.76
N LEU A 93 -11.30 3.05 19.95
CA LEU A 93 -11.82 1.76 20.43
C LEU A 93 -10.69 0.83 20.86
N ALA A 94 -9.64 0.73 20.06
CA ALA A 94 -8.46 -0.07 20.40
C ALA A 94 -7.73 0.47 21.62
N ALA A 95 -7.75 1.79 21.84
CA ALA A 95 -7.20 2.45 23.02
C ALA A 95 -8.13 2.36 24.24
N GLN A 96 -9.35 1.83 24.07
CA GLN A 96 -10.35 1.68 25.14
C GLN A 96 -10.74 3.00 25.82
N THR A 97 -10.81 4.07 25.02
CA THR A 97 -11.29 5.38 25.50
C THR A 97 -12.81 5.54 25.27
N ASP A 98 -13.38 6.64 25.77
CA ASP A 98 -14.81 6.94 25.62
C ASP A 98 -15.17 7.54 24.24
N GLY A 99 -14.17 7.79 23.39
CA GLY A 99 -14.33 8.32 22.04
C GLY A 99 -14.32 9.85 21.93
N TYR A 100 -14.30 10.60 23.04
CA TYR A 100 -14.18 12.06 23.00
C TYR A 100 -12.81 12.50 22.44
N ASP A 101 -11.80 11.66 22.59
CA ASP A 101 -10.42 11.85 22.08
C ASP A 101 -10.18 11.18 20.73
N TYR A 102 -11.22 10.89 19.97
CA TYR A 102 -11.10 10.11 18.71
C TYR A 102 -10.09 10.69 17.74
N ALA A 103 -10.03 12.01 17.62
CA ALA A 103 -9.11 12.68 16.70
C ALA A 103 -7.65 12.54 17.13
N GLU A 104 -7.38 12.64 18.43
CA GLU A 104 -6.05 12.42 19.01
C GLU A 104 -5.59 10.96 18.81
N GLN A 105 -6.47 10.00 19.10
CA GLN A 105 -6.19 8.58 18.90
C GLN A 105 -5.98 8.25 17.42
N ALA A 106 -6.71 8.86 16.50
CA ALA A 106 -6.49 8.72 15.07
C ALA A 106 -5.11 9.25 14.65
N ALA A 107 -4.70 10.41 15.13
CA ALA A 107 -3.38 10.98 14.84
C ALA A 107 -2.24 10.07 15.36
N LEU A 108 -2.35 9.57 16.58
CA LEU A 108 -1.39 8.62 17.15
C LEU A 108 -1.31 7.32 16.35
N ALA A 109 -2.45 6.82 15.87
CA ALA A 109 -2.49 5.63 15.01
C ALA A 109 -1.77 5.86 13.68
N VAL A 110 -1.99 7.00 13.03
CA VAL A 110 -1.28 7.37 11.79
C VAL A 110 0.23 7.40 12.00
N GLU A 111 0.69 8.07 13.04
CA GLU A 111 2.12 8.15 13.37
C GLU A 111 2.75 6.77 13.60
N ARG A 112 2.06 5.89 14.30
CA ARG A 112 2.51 4.52 14.55
C ARG A 112 2.60 3.72 13.26
N ILE A 113 1.57 3.80 12.40
CA ILE A 113 1.52 3.11 11.11
C ILE A 113 2.64 3.63 10.20
N GLN A 114 2.84 4.94 10.13
CA GLN A 114 3.91 5.54 9.34
C GLN A 114 5.29 5.07 9.80
N ARG A 115 5.55 5.06 11.10
CA ARG A 115 6.83 4.55 11.64
C ARG A 115 7.07 3.09 11.28
N ASN A 116 6.04 2.24 11.38
CA ASN A 116 6.14 0.82 11.07
C ASN A 116 6.42 0.60 9.57
N LEU A 117 5.74 1.35 8.70
CA LEU A 117 5.95 1.29 7.25
C LEU A 117 7.35 1.77 6.88
N THR A 118 7.77 2.92 7.38
CA THR A 118 9.10 3.48 7.11
C THR A 118 10.21 2.55 7.55
N GLY A 119 10.11 1.99 8.77
CA GLY A 119 11.08 1.02 9.27
C GLY A 119 11.14 -0.26 8.44
N SER A 120 10.01 -0.70 7.90
CA SER A 120 9.94 -1.89 7.05
C SER A 120 10.51 -1.67 5.64
N VAL A 121 10.35 -0.49 5.08
CA VAL A 121 10.92 -0.12 3.76
C VAL A 121 12.44 0.00 3.84
N THR A 122 12.97 0.56 4.92
CA THR A 122 14.42 0.77 5.07
C THR A 122 15.22 -0.53 5.20
N ILE A 123 14.57 -1.62 5.59
CA ILE A 123 15.19 -2.95 5.75
C ILE A 123 15.28 -3.71 4.42
N LEU A 124 14.58 -3.24 3.39
CA LEU A 124 14.59 -3.84 2.06
C LEU A 124 15.71 -3.29 1.18
#